data_7c1860a546beeea9b068214e2b30d966
#
_entry.id   7c1860a546beeea9b068214e2b30d966
#
_cell.length_a   1.000
_cell.length_b   1.000
_cell.length_c   1.000
_cell.angle_alpha   90.00
_cell.angle_beta   90.00
_cell.angle_gamma   90.00
#
_symmetry.space_group_name_H-M   'P 1'
#
loop_
_entity.id
_entity.type
_entity.pdbx_description
1 polymer ?
#
loop_
_entity_poly.entity_id
_entity_poly.type
_entity_poly.pdbx_seq_one_letter_code
_entity_poly.pdbx_strand_id
1 'polypeptide(L)'
;MEPKTTQYGSHMVTTGVMLPTKIKYLNMDTRYSDDYSTIKTANYNITLPERVGDVKSIKVRCAEIPMSFYNISFQLDNNVFNVIDTLTDATYTFQIPDGFYDEDGLVAAVNAQLQTAPSPVNALVYSIKNKRSVFTNNGSTDLKIQFDVSPQGATDLQNMPY
;
A
#
# COMPACT_ATOMS: atom_id res chain seq x y z
N MET A 1 -32.99 71.75 -8.20
CA MET A 1 -31.87 71.14 -7.53
C MET A 1 -32.33 69.76 -7.11
N GLU A 2 -32.03 68.74 -7.93
CA GLU A 2 -32.49 67.37 -7.63
C GLU A 2 -31.60 66.75 -6.56
N PRO A 3 -32.17 66.03 -5.61
CA PRO A 3 -31.37 65.39 -4.58
C PRO A 3 -30.60 64.20 -5.16
N LYS A 4 -29.30 64.26 -5.07
CA LYS A 4 -28.40 63.17 -5.44
C LYS A 4 -28.49 61.95 -4.47
N THR A 5 -29.65 61.38 -4.33
CA THR A 5 -29.86 60.28 -3.40
C THR A 5 -29.56 58.92 -3.99
N THR A 6 -29.33 58.83 -5.31
CA THR A 6 -29.06 57.56 -6.00
C THR A 6 -27.60 57.11 -5.91
N GLN A 7 -26.68 57.96 -5.51
CA GLN A 7 -25.28 57.57 -5.40
C GLN A 7 -24.89 56.85 -4.08
N TYR A 8 -25.70 56.97 -3.07
CA TYR A 8 -25.38 56.34 -1.77
C TYR A 8 -25.85 54.89 -1.65
N GLY A 9 -26.82 54.48 -2.46
CA GLY A 9 -27.34 53.11 -2.43
C GLY A 9 -26.40 52.09 -3.06
N SER A 10 -25.58 52.50 -4.02
CA SER A 10 -24.69 51.56 -4.70
C SER A 10 -23.41 51.26 -3.94
N HIS A 11 -23.03 52.10 -2.99
CA HIS A 11 -21.82 51.85 -2.18
C HIS A 11 -22.04 50.96 -0.99
N MET A 12 -23.29 50.74 -0.56
CA MET A 12 -23.58 49.83 0.55
C MET A 12 -23.63 48.37 0.14
N VAL A 13 -23.73 48.07 -1.16
CA VAL A 13 -23.85 46.70 -1.66
C VAL A 13 -22.50 45.99 -1.89
N THR A 14 -21.41 46.77 -1.92
CA THR A 14 -20.08 46.24 -2.30
C THR A 14 -19.15 45.91 -1.12
N THR A 15 -19.50 46.30 0.09
CA THR A 15 -18.77 45.84 1.26
C THR A 15 -19.25 44.41 1.59
N GLY A 16 -18.60 43.45 1.00
CA GLY A 16 -18.81 42.05 1.38
C GLY A 16 -18.58 41.93 2.89
N VAL A 17 -19.66 41.67 3.62
CA VAL A 17 -19.57 41.33 5.05
C VAL A 17 -18.69 40.10 5.15
N MET A 18 -17.45 40.28 5.57
CA MET A 18 -16.59 39.15 5.90
C MET A 18 -17.17 38.50 7.18
N LEU A 19 -17.94 37.45 6.97
CA LEU A 19 -18.39 36.65 8.09
C LEU A 19 -17.16 36.01 8.78
N PRO A 20 -17.05 36.14 10.10
CA PRO A 20 -15.93 35.56 10.83
C PRO A 20 -15.88 34.07 10.59
N THR A 21 -14.72 33.57 10.15
CA THR A 21 -14.49 32.13 10.00
C THR A 21 -13.97 31.56 11.30
N LYS A 22 -14.54 30.44 11.71
CA LYS A 22 -14.05 29.63 12.83
C LYS A 22 -13.25 28.45 12.27
N ILE A 23 -12.15 28.14 12.93
CA ILE A 23 -11.39 26.92 12.64
C ILE A 23 -11.86 25.86 13.61
N LYS A 24 -12.23 24.70 13.07
CA LYS A 24 -12.58 23.51 13.82
C LYS A 24 -11.60 22.40 13.49
N TYR A 25 -11.04 21.78 14.50
CA TYR A 25 -10.18 20.63 14.34
C TYR A 25 -11.02 19.36 14.49
N LEU A 26 -10.89 18.48 13.52
CA LEU A 26 -11.49 17.14 13.55
C LEU A 26 -10.36 16.13 13.67
N ASN A 27 -10.43 15.29 14.69
CA ASN A 27 -9.57 14.12 14.80
C ASN A 27 -10.38 12.92 14.32
N MET A 28 -9.88 12.26 13.28
CA MET A 28 -10.52 11.09 12.68
C MET A 28 -9.59 9.90 12.85
N ASP A 29 -10.10 8.85 13.47
CA ASP A 29 -9.39 7.59 13.64
C ASP A 29 -10.18 6.50 12.92
N THR A 30 -9.53 5.81 11.99
CA THR A 30 -10.17 4.78 11.16
C THR A 30 -10.69 3.59 11.97
N ARG A 31 -10.22 3.40 13.21
CA ARG A 31 -10.74 2.37 14.12
C ARG A 31 -12.20 2.62 14.52
N TYR A 32 -12.67 3.86 14.40
CA TYR A 32 -14.06 4.27 14.69
C TYR A 32 -14.87 4.48 13.41
N SER A 33 -14.46 3.86 12.32
CA SER A 33 -15.22 3.84 11.07
C SER A 33 -16.52 3.07 11.27
N ASP A 34 -17.59 3.57 10.66
CA ASP A 34 -18.92 2.93 10.72
C ASP A 34 -18.88 1.52 10.06
N ASP A 35 -18.00 1.36 9.08
CA ASP A 35 -17.78 0.11 8.32
C ASP A 35 -16.38 -0.46 8.62
N TYR A 36 -15.96 -0.48 9.89
CA TYR A 36 -14.65 -1.02 10.23
C TYR A 36 -14.54 -2.49 9.79
N SER A 37 -13.90 -2.67 8.66
CA SER A 37 -13.56 -3.97 8.10
C SER A 37 -12.05 -4.03 7.93
N THR A 38 -11.45 -5.12 8.34
CA THR A 38 -10.02 -5.39 8.17
C THR A 38 -9.58 -5.43 6.70
N ILE A 39 -10.54 -5.45 5.77
CA ILE A 39 -10.27 -5.62 4.33
C ILE A 39 -10.22 -4.28 3.56
N LYS A 40 -10.82 -3.19 4.10
CA LYS A 40 -10.94 -1.91 3.37
C LYS A 40 -10.34 -0.74 4.15
N THR A 41 -9.03 -0.73 4.30
CA THR A 41 -8.32 0.35 5.02
C THR A 41 -8.26 1.67 4.25
N ALA A 42 -8.47 1.65 2.93
CA ALA A 42 -8.36 2.84 2.08
C ALA A 42 -9.71 3.53 1.79
N ASN A 43 -10.82 2.86 2.06
CA ASN A 43 -12.16 3.40 1.84
C ASN A 43 -13.01 3.16 3.09
N TYR A 44 -13.26 4.20 3.86
CA TYR A 44 -14.00 4.13 5.13
C TYR A 44 -14.90 5.34 5.30
N ASN A 45 -15.99 5.14 6.04
CA ASN A 45 -16.92 6.18 6.42
C ASN A 45 -16.82 6.43 7.94
N ILE A 46 -16.82 7.69 8.33
CA ILE A 46 -16.87 8.10 9.74
C ILE A 46 -18.03 9.04 9.92
N THR A 47 -18.95 8.68 10.82
CA THR A 47 -19.99 9.58 11.27
C THR A 47 -19.44 10.56 12.28
N LEU A 48 -19.53 11.84 11.97
CA LEU A 48 -19.09 12.89 12.90
C LEU A 48 -20.08 13.04 14.06
N PRO A 49 -19.60 13.26 15.29
CA PRO A 49 -20.45 13.40 16.46
C PRO A 49 -21.35 14.64 16.40
N GLU A 50 -21.00 15.60 15.54
CA GLU A 50 -21.78 16.81 15.37
C GLU A 50 -21.77 17.24 13.89
N ARG A 51 -22.87 17.81 13.45
CA ARG A 51 -23.00 18.35 12.10
C ARG A 51 -22.09 19.56 11.92
N VAL A 52 -21.28 19.53 10.87
CA VAL A 52 -20.45 20.65 10.43
C VAL A 52 -21.10 21.29 9.22
N GLY A 53 -21.61 22.53 9.38
CA GLY A 53 -22.20 23.30 8.29
C GLY A 53 -21.29 24.41 7.78
N ASP A 54 -21.65 24.99 6.64
CA ASP A 54 -21.00 26.17 6.03
C ASP A 54 -19.48 26.05 5.85
N VAL A 55 -19.01 24.85 5.47
CA VAL A 55 -17.61 24.53 5.30
C VAL A 55 -17.03 25.30 4.10
N LYS A 56 -16.08 26.21 4.34
CA LYS A 56 -15.37 26.95 3.29
C LYS A 56 -14.15 26.20 2.76
N SER A 57 -13.45 25.49 3.62
CA SER A 57 -12.28 24.71 3.23
C SER A 57 -12.00 23.60 4.23
N ILE A 58 -11.42 22.51 3.75
CA ILE A 58 -10.90 21.40 4.55
C ILE A 58 -9.43 21.24 4.22
N LYS A 59 -8.60 21.08 5.25
CA LYS A 59 -7.17 20.80 5.08
C LYS A 59 -6.78 19.66 6.00
N VAL A 60 -6.05 18.69 5.48
CA VAL A 60 -5.37 17.69 6.30
C VAL A 60 -4.14 18.36 6.90
N ARG A 61 -4.05 18.37 8.23
CA ARG A 61 -2.93 18.95 8.96
C ARG A 61 -1.88 17.93 9.33
N CYS A 62 -2.33 16.75 9.70
CA CYS A 62 -1.47 15.63 10.08
C CYS A 62 -2.17 14.34 9.68
N ALA A 63 -1.41 13.34 9.24
CA ALA A 63 -1.87 11.99 9.02
C ALA A 63 -0.87 11.04 9.68
N GLU A 64 -1.37 10.18 10.57
CA GLU A 64 -0.60 9.11 11.18
C GLU A 64 -1.05 7.80 10.52
N ILE A 65 -0.16 7.22 9.74
CA ILE A 65 -0.40 5.96 9.04
C ILE A 65 0.48 4.90 9.69
N PRO A 66 -0.11 3.90 10.38
CA PRO A 66 0.68 2.82 10.94
C PRO A 66 1.39 2.07 9.81
N MET A 67 2.68 1.80 9.97
CA MET A 67 3.47 0.98 9.05
C MET A 67 3.15 -0.52 9.26
N SER A 68 1.88 -0.87 9.14
CA SER A 68 1.38 -2.25 9.33
C SER A 68 1.10 -2.96 8.02
N PHE A 69 1.56 -2.41 6.90
CA PHE A 69 1.41 -3.06 5.60
C PHE A 69 2.55 -4.05 5.35
N TYR A 70 2.22 -5.16 4.75
CA TYR A 70 3.22 -6.10 4.27
C TYR A 70 3.75 -5.63 2.92
N ASN A 71 5.08 -5.63 2.76
CA ASN A 71 5.71 -5.38 1.46
C ASN A 71 5.88 -6.65 0.65
N ILE A 72 5.79 -7.82 1.30
CA ILE A 72 5.73 -9.13 0.69
C ILE A 72 4.44 -9.79 1.17
N SER A 73 3.54 -10.14 0.26
CA SER A 73 2.31 -10.84 0.61
C SER A 73 1.67 -11.55 -0.58
N PHE A 74 0.85 -12.53 -0.26
CA PHE A 74 0.01 -13.21 -1.24
C PHE A 74 -0.92 -12.24 -1.97
N GLN A 75 -1.47 -11.24 -1.26
CA GLN A 75 -2.37 -10.25 -1.86
C GLN A 75 -1.70 -9.32 -2.89
N LEU A 76 -0.39 -9.13 -2.77
CA LEU A 76 0.41 -8.36 -3.72
C LEU A 76 0.97 -9.22 -4.85
N ASP A 77 0.71 -10.53 -4.82
CA ASP A 77 1.21 -11.51 -5.80
C ASP A 77 2.74 -11.44 -5.99
N ASN A 78 3.47 -11.18 -4.89
CA ASN A 78 4.92 -10.98 -4.93
C ASN A 78 5.70 -11.85 -3.94
N ASN A 79 5.04 -12.85 -3.37
CA ASN A 79 5.62 -13.73 -2.35
C ASN A 79 6.03 -15.11 -2.88
N VAL A 80 5.90 -15.36 -4.19
CA VAL A 80 6.19 -16.65 -4.81
C VAL A 80 7.15 -16.50 -5.98
N PHE A 81 8.07 -17.44 -6.11
CA PHE A 81 8.92 -17.58 -7.28
C PHE A 81 9.27 -19.04 -7.53
N ASN A 82 9.60 -19.38 -8.78
CA ASN A 82 10.04 -20.70 -9.16
C ASN A 82 11.53 -20.70 -9.49
N VAL A 83 12.18 -21.82 -9.16
CA VAL A 83 13.50 -22.17 -9.65
C VAL A 83 13.38 -23.46 -10.45
N ILE A 84 13.85 -23.42 -11.67
CA ILE A 84 13.80 -24.56 -12.62
C ILE A 84 15.24 -25.04 -12.83
N ASP A 85 15.43 -26.34 -12.57
CA ASP A 85 16.65 -27.04 -12.96
C ASP A 85 16.61 -27.32 -14.47
N THR A 86 17.51 -26.72 -15.23
CA THR A 86 17.51 -26.83 -16.70
C THR A 86 17.95 -28.20 -17.23
N LEU A 87 18.55 -29.04 -16.38
CA LEU A 87 18.94 -30.39 -16.77
C LEU A 87 17.79 -31.39 -16.65
N THR A 88 16.97 -31.22 -15.61
CA THR A 88 15.90 -32.17 -15.27
C THR A 88 14.50 -31.63 -15.56
N ASP A 89 14.38 -30.34 -15.94
CA ASP A 89 13.12 -29.60 -16.04
C ASP A 89 12.29 -29.63 -14.74
N ALA A 90 12.93 -29.98 -13.63
CA ALA A 90 12.27 -29.98 -12.34
C ALA A 90 12.02 -28.54 -11.87
N THR A 91 10.78 -28.23 -11.50
CA THR A 91 10.37 -26.93 -11.00
C THR A 91 10.18 -26.97 -9.49
N TYR A 92 10.83 -26.07 -8.80
CA TYR A 92 10.74 -25.87 -7.36
C TYR A 92 10.08 -24.54 -7.07
N THR A 93 8.93 -24.58 -6.39
CA THR A 93 8.17 -23.36 -6.02
C THR A 93 8.52 -22.97 -4.60
N PHE A 94 8.89 -21.72 -4.41
CA PHE A 94 9.22 -21.13 -3.13
C PHE A 94 8.21 -20.05 -2.78
N GLN A 95 7.71 -20.07 -1.55
CA GLN A 95 6.80 -19.07 -1.04
C GLN A 95 7.41 -18.41 0.19
N ILE A 96 7.56 -17.08 0.12
CA ILE A 96 7.99 -16.26 1.25
C ILE A 96 6.75 -15.96 2.10
N PRO A 97 6.79 -16.15 3.41
CA PRO A 97 5.67 -15.78 4.28
C PRO A 97 5.29 -14.32 4.16
N ASP A 98 4.00 -14.04 4.29
CA ASP A 98 3.52 -12.66 4.28
C ASP A 98 4.15 -11.87 5.44
N GLY A 99 4.67 -10.67 5.15
CA GLY A 99 5.31 -9.86 6.18
C GLY A 99 5.88 -8.54 5.68
N PHE A 100 6.34 -7.76 6.63
CA PHE A 100 7.18 -6.60 6.34
C PHE A 100 8.64 -7.01 6.50
N TYR A 101 9.39 -6.93 5.41
CA TYR A 101 10.81 -7.28 5.37
C TYR A 101 11.65 -6.04 5.07
N ASP A 102 12.69 -5.82 5.85
CA ASP A 102 13.82 -5.00 5.46
C ASP A 102 14.78 -5.80 4.55
N GLU A 103 15.89 -5.16 4.11
CA GLU A 103 16.85 -5.82 3.21
C GLU A 103 17.40 -7.12 3.80
N ASP A 104 17.82 -7.10 5.05
CA ASP A 104 18.44 -8.25 5.73
C ASP A 104 17.41 -9.35 6.00
N GLY A 105 16.22 -8.97 6.43
CA GLY A 105 15.11 -9.89 6.68
C GLY A 105 14.66 -10.60 5.41
N LEU A 106 14.59 -9.89 4.28
CA LEU A 106 14.23 -10.49 3.00
C LEU A 106 15.32 -11.46 2.52
N VAL A 107 16.60 -11.07 2.65
CA VAL A 107 17.73 -11.95 2.30
C VAL A 107 17.70 -13.22 3.13
N ALA A 108 17.46 -13.10 4.44
CA ALA A 108 17.37 -14.26 5.33
C ALA A 108 16.19 -15.16 4.98
N ALA A 109 15.00 -14.59 4.74
CA ALA A 109 13.80 -15.35 4.42
C ALA A 109 13.93 -16.12 3.09
N VAL A 110 14.44 -15.49 2.05
CA VAL A 110 14.65 -16.12 0.73
C VAL A 110 15.68 -17.23 0.83
N ASN A 111 16.83 -16.99 1.46
CA ASN A 111 17.87 -17.99 1.60
C ASN A 111 17.42 -19.17 2.46
N ALA A 112 16.64 -18.93 3.51
CA ALA A 112 16.07 -20.00 4.31
C ALA A 112 15.19 -20.94 3.46
N GLN A 113 14.39 -20.41 2.55
CA GLN A 113 13.59 -21.21 1.64
C GLN A 113 14.45 -21.97 0.61
N LEU A 114 15.44 -21.31 0.01
CA LEU A 114 16.34 -21.96 -0.97
C LEU A 114 17.13 -23.12 -0.37
N GLN A 115 17.53 -23.03 0.90
CA GLN A 115 18.25 -24.08 1.61
C GLN A 115 17.41 -25.34 1.88
N THR A 116 16.08 -25.24 1.85
CA THR A 116 15.18 -26.41 2.01
C THR A 116 15.13 -27.27 0.75
N ALA A 117 15.55 -26.74 -0.39
CA ALA A 117 15.52 -27.43 -1.67
C ALA A 117 16.64 -28.48 -1.77
N PRO A 118 16.45 -29.50 -2.60
CA PRO A 118 17.53 -30.41 -2.92
C PRO A 118 18.59 -29.75 -3.82
N SER A 119 19.76 -30.43 -3.93
CA SER A 119 20.74 -30.06 -4.96
C SER A 119 20.14 -30.24 -6.36
N PRO A 120 20.41 -29.36 -7.34
CA PRO A 120 21.38 -28.24 -7.29
C PRO A 120 20.82 -26.90 -6.78
N VAL A 121 19.52 -26.82 -6.46
CA VAL A 121 18.83 -25.56 -6.16
C VAL A 121 19.33 -24.93 -4.86
N ASN A 122 19.70 -25.74 -3.85
CA ASN A 122 20.27 -25.26 -2.58
C ASN A 122 21.64 -24.57 -2.71
N ALA A 123 22.29 -24.65 -3.88
CA ALA A 123 23.50 -23.91 -4.16
C ALA A 123 23.24 -22.44 -4.56
N LEU A 124 21.97 -22.07 -4.76
CA LEU A 124 21.57 -20.72 -5.11
C LEU A 124 21.57 -19.86 -3.83
N VAL A 125 22.17 -18.68 -3.92
CA VAL A 125 22.23 -17.70 -2.82
C VAL A 125 21.65 -16.38 -3.28
N TYR A 126 20.68 -15.88 -2.52
CA TYR A 126 20.09 -14.57 -2.71
C TYR A 126 20.81 -13.51 -1.90
N SER A 127 21.05 -12.36 -2.49
CA SER A 127 21.63 -11.19 -1.82
C SER A 127 21.09 -9.90 -2.42
N ILE A 128 21.17 -8.81 -1.67
CA ILE A 128 20.86 -7.47 -2.17
C ILE A 128 22.15 -6.68 -2.26
N LYS A 129 22.51 -6.23 -3.47
CA LYS A 129 23.69 -5.41 -3.72
C LYS A 129 23.31 -4.12 -4.44
N ASN A 130 23.66 -2.98 -3.87
CA ASN A 130 23.31 -1.67 -4.41
C ASN A 130 21.79 -1.53 -4.68
N LYS A 131 20.96 -1.99 -3.74
CA LYS A 131 19.49 -2.02 -3.83
C LYS A 131 18.93 -2.83 -5.01
N ARG A 132 19.70 -3.81 -5.48
CA ARG A 132 19.28 -4.74 -6.52
C ARG A 132 19.34 -6.17 -6.01
N SER A 133 18.30 -6.93 -6.31
CA SER A 133 18.26 -8.37 -6.04
C SER A 133 19.26 -9.10 -6.94
N VAL A 134 20.10 -9.93 -6.32
CA VAL A 134 21.14 -10.71 -7.01
C VAL A 134 21.03 -12.16 -6.54
N PHE A 135 20.85 -13.06 -7.48
CA PHE A 135 20.98 -14.49 -7.24
C PHE A 135 22.33 -14.95 -7.75
N THR A 136 23.08 -15.62 -6.91
CA THR A 136 24.39 -16.19 -7.22
C THR A 136 24.26 -17.70 -7.16
N ASN A 137 24.56 -18.37 -8.27
CA ASN A 137 24.62 -19.83 -8.33
C ASN A 137 26.05 -20.29 -8.01
N ASN A 138 26.21 -20.99 -6.90
CA ASN A 138 27.48 -21.57 -6.49
C ASN A 138 27.63 -23.05 -6.95
N GLY A 139 26.59 -23.56 -7.64
CA GLY A 139 26.62 -24.91 -8.24
C GLY A 139 27.13 -24.90 -9.66
N SER A 140 27.23 -26.09 -10.25
CA SER A 140 27.67 -26.30 -11.64
C SER A 140 26.53 -26.43 -12.63
N THR A 141 25.29 -26.50 -12.18
CA THR A 141 24.10 -26.68 -13.02
C THR A 141 23.45 -25.34 -13.30
N ASP A 142 23.04 -25.10 -14.52
CA ASP A 142 22.29 -23.90 -14.87
C ASP A 142 20.88 -23.94 -14.27
N LEU A 143 20.50 -22.85 -13.62
CA LEU A 143 19.19 -22.68 -12.97
C LEU A 143 18.48 -21.49 -13.61
N LYS A 144 17.18 -21.66 -13.88
CA LYS A 144 16.30 -20.58 -14.35
C LYS A 144 15.40 -20.12 -13.23
N ILE A 145 15.35 -18.81 -12.98
CA ILE A 145 14.45 -18.21 -11.99
C ILE A 145 13.28 -17.58 -12.72
N GLN A 146 12.07 -17.82 -12.21
CA GLN A 146 10.83 -17.32 -12.77
C GLN A 146 10.01 -16.65 -11.66
N PHE A 147 9.67 -15.36 -11.86
CA PHE A 147 8.90 -14.56 -10.91
C PHE A 147 7.44 -14.37 -11.30
N ASP A 148 7.09 -14.65 -12.56
CA ASP A 148 5.73 -14.55 -13.08
C ASP A 148 5.00 -15.87 -12.84
N VAL A 149 4.74 -16.16 -11.56
CA VAL A 149 4.05 -17.37 -11.11
C VAL A 149 3.01 -17.00 -10.09
N SER A 150 1.75 -17.26 -10.43
CA SER A 150 0.69 -17.21 -9.43
C SER A 150 0.80 -18.42 -8.50
N PRO A 151 0.56 -18.26 -7.19
CA PRO A 151 0.53 -19.38 -6.25
C PRO A 151 -0.44 -20.47 -6.75
N GLN A 152 -0.02 -21.71 -6.74
CA GLN A 152 -0.90 -22.82 -7.16
C GLN A 152 -2.15 -22.85 -6.28
N GLY A 153 -3.31 -22.55 -6.87
CA GLY A 153 -4.60 -22.47 -6.19
C GLY A 153 -5.29 -21.11 -6.29
N ALA A 154 -4.62 -20.08 -6.77
CA ALA A 154 -5.24 -18.78 -7.02
C ALA A 154 -5.95 -18.75 -8.39
N THR A 155 -6.86 -19.70 -8.65
CA THR A 155 -7.74 -19.65 -9.82
C THR A 155 -8.86 -18.61 -9.68
N ASP A 156 -8.94 -17.87 -8.57
CA ASP A 156 -10.05 -16.97 -8.27
C ASP A 156 -9.65 -15.55 -7.86
N LEU A 157 -8.49 -15.03 -8.30
CA LEU A 157 -8.20 -13.59 -8.14
C LEU A 157 -9.16 -12.67 -8.93
N GLN A 158 -9.97 -13.24 -9.83
CA GLN A 158 -11.00 -12.49 -10.59
C GLN A 158 -12.28 -12.22 -9.78
N ASN A 159 -12.46 -12.83 -8.62
CA ASN A 159 -13.66 -12.70 -7.79
C ASN A 159 -13.41 -12.08 -6.41
N MET A 160 -12.26 -11.48 -6.16
CA MET A 160 -12.10 -10.69 -4.94
C MET A 160 -12.79 -9.32 -5.11
N PRO A 161 -13.80 -8.99 -4.29
CA PRO A 161 -14.38 -7.65 -4.32
C PRO A 161 -13.33 -6.65 -3.82
N TYR A 162 -13.02 -5.68 -4.67
CA TYR A 162 -12.20 -4.50 -4.33
C TYR A 162 -12.94 -3.61 -3.33
#